data_69d4734af9cafcc2270fcaf3b9b6296d
#
_entry.id   69d4734af9cafcc2270fcaf3b9b6296d
#
_cell.length_a   1.000
_cell.length_b   1.000
_cell.length_c   1.000
_cell.angle_alpha   90.00
_cell.angle_beta   90.00
_cell.angle_gamma   90.00
#
_symmetry.space_group_name_H-M   'P 1'
#
loop_
_entity.id
_entity.type
_entity.pdbx_description
1 polymer ?
#
loop_
_entity_poly.entity_id
_entity_poly.type
_entity_poly.pdbx_seq_one_letter_code
_entity_poly.pdbx_strand_id
1 'polypeptide(L)'
;APVGEGPFPVILMNHGFFSRGVYNSGDGTDRASAFLAEHGYITLASDYRSWGDSDIGYSFFYSGLVIDVINLLNAVPSLPKADPERIGIWGHSMGGGVTMKVLTIDPRVKAAVLYSPVSADDADIIERWGMGCFGNIAEGEKIIGCNSSDVIPENLPLNLQDAYRFAASDADTLKRIAPYYHLDYVTVPIQIHYGTEDGKFIGGTPPQWSVKLTQALRDTGKEVELLQYEGEGHSFVGQPWFDFMTRTLRFFDEHVKNDSR
;
A
#
# COMPACT_ATOMS: atom_id res chain seq x y z
N ALA A 1 -18.54 7.60 -4.66
CA ALA A 1 -18.60 8.91 -4.00
C ALA A 1 -19.92 9.03 -3.23
N PRO A 2 -19.96 9.78 -2.11
CA PRO A 2 -21.19 10.00 -1.33
C PRO A 2 -22.24 10.79 -2.11
N VAL A 3 -23.50 10.67 -1.66
CA VAL A 3 -24.60 11.52 -2.13
C VAL A 3 -24.60 12.81 -1.29
N GLY A 4 -24.74 13.98 -1.94
CA GLY A 4 -24.77 15.28 -1.27
C GLY A 4 -23.95 16.36 -1.96
N GLU A 5 -23.81 17.49 -1.30
CA GLU A 5 -23.18 18.70 -1.88
C GLU A 5 -21.67 18.76 -1.67
N GLY A 6 -21.13 18.08 -0.64
CA GLY A 6 -19.71 18.13 -0.28
C GLY A 6 -19.31 19.47 0.40
N PRO A 7 -18.01 19.80 0.57
CA PRO A 7 -16.89 18.93 0.19
C PRO A 7 -16.75 17.72 1.11
N PHE A 8 -16.39 16.58 0.53
CA PHE A 8 -16.21 15.31 1.24
C PHE A 8 -14.73 14.98 1.44
N PRO A 9 -14.35 14.38 2.57
CA PRO A 9 -13.01 13.85 2.75
C PRO A 9 -12.72 12.72 1.74
N VAL A 10 -11.46 12.55 1.41
CA VAL A 10 -10.98 11.63 0.37
C VAL A 10 -10.15 10.53 1.01
N ILE A 11 -10.35 9.27 0.59
CA ILE A 11 -9.47 8.16 0.92
C ILE A 11 -8.87 7.61 -0.37
N LEU A 12 -7.55 7.62 -0.45
CA LEU A 12 -6.82 6.94 -1.50
C LEU A 12 -6.75 5.45 -1.16
N MET A 13 -7.08 4.59 -2.14
CA MET A 13 -7.20 3.15 -1.96
C MET A 13 -6.13 2.44 -2.77
N ASN A 14 -5.19 1.79 -2.10
CA ASN A 14 -4.06 1.10 -2.71
C ASN A 14 -4.26 -0.41 -2.66
N HIS A 15 -4.46 -1.04 -3.82
CA HIS A 15 -4.71 -2.48 -3.91
C HIS A 15 -3.44 -3.33 -3.70
N GLY A 16 -3.65 -4.60 -3.34
CA GLY A 16 -2.62 -5.61 -3.22
C GLY A 16 -2.09 -6.09 -4.58
N PHE A 17 -1.15 -7.05 -4.52
CA PHE A 17 -0.64 -7.67 -5.74
C PHE A 17 -1.69 -8.56 -6.41
N PHE A 18 -1.79 -8.43 -7.72
CA PHE A 18 -2.51 -9.32 -8.64
C PHE A 18 -1.62 -9.59 -9.84
N SER A 19 -1.67 -10.79 -10.39
CA SER A 19 -1.08 -11.02 -11.70
C SER A 19 -1.82 -10.17 -12.74
N ARG A 20 -1.09 -9.45 -13.59
CA ARG A 20 -1.67 -8.48 -14.53
C ARG A 20 -2.79 -9.04 -15.40
N GLY A 21 -2.68 -10.31 -15.82
CA GLY A 21 -3.68 -10.95 -16.66
C GLY A 21 -4.98 -11.36 -15.96
N VAL A 22 -5.07 -11.20 -14.63
CA VAL A 22 -6.26 -11.54 -13.82
C VAL A 22 -6.90 -10.32 -13.17
N TYR A 23 -6.18 -9.20 -13.08
CA TYR A 23 -6.67 -7.98 -12.44
C TYR A 23 -7.71 -7.28 -13.31
N ASN A 24 -8.80 -6.86 -12.68
CA ASN A 24 -9.78 -5.94 -13.24
C ASN A 24 -9.83 -4.67 -12.39
N SER A 25 -10.14 -3.53 -13.03
CA SER A 25 -10.23 -2.25 -12.33
C SER A 25 -11.11 -2.32 -11.09
N GLY A 26 -10.53 -1.94 -9.94
CA GLY A 26 -11.18 -1.98 -8.63
C GLY A 26 -10.91 -3.22 -7.79
N ASP A 27 -10.34 -4.29 -8.38
CA ASP A 27 -10.01 -5.50 -7.63
C ASP A 27 -9.16 -5.17 -6.38
N GLY A 28 -9.50 -5.80 -5.26
CA GLY A 28 -8.81 -5.63 -3.99
C GLY A 28 -9.14 -4.36 -3.21
N THR A 29 -9.86 -3.40 -3.81
CA THR A 29 -10.30 -2.17 -3.12
C THR A 29 -11.80 -1.94 -3.15
N ASP A 30 -12.53 -2.56 -4.07
CA ASP A 30 -13.95 -2.32 -4.36
C ASP A 30 -14.84 -2.41 -3.12
N ARG A 31 -14.72 -3.47 -2.34
CA ARG A 31 -15.50 -3.71 -1.13
C ARG A 31 -15.24 -2.67 -0.05
N ALA A 32 -13.97 -2.32 0.20
CA ALA A 32 -13.60 -1.30 1.19
C ALA A 32 -13.97 0.11 0.69
N SER A 33 -13.80 0.37 -0.60
CA SER A 33 -14.19 1.61 -1.26
C SER A 33 -15.70 1.86 -1.16
N ALA A 34 -16.52 0.83 -1.43
CA ALA A 34 -17.98 0.93 -1.29
C ALA A 34 -18.38 1.24 0.15
N PHE A 35 -17.82 0.50 1.13
CA PHE A 35 -18.09 0.72 2.54
C PHE A 35 -17.77 2.15 2.98
N LEU A 36 -16.59 2.68 2.63
CA LEU A 36 -16.20 4.05 2.99
C LEU A 36 -17.04 5.10 2.25
N ALA A 37 -17.41 4.85 1.00
CA ALA A 37 -18.28 5.76 0.24
C ALA A 37 -19.69 5.87 0.85
N GLU A 38 -20.27 4.77 1.34
CA GLU A 38 -21.54 4.75 2.07
C GLU A 38 -21.46 5.55 3.38
N HIS A 39 -20.25 5.72 3.94
CA HIS A 39 -19.99 6.45 5.18
C HIS A 39 -19.47 7.88 4.97
N GLY A 40 -19.59 8.41 3.75
CA GLY A 40 -19.37 9.83 3.48
C GLY A 40 -17.95 10.18 3.02
N TYR A 41 -17.19 9.24 2.48
CA TYR A 41 -15.88 9.48 1.89
C TYR A 41 -15.91 9.38 0.36
N ILE A 42 -15.18 10.22 -0.34
CA ILE A 42 -14.81 9.96 -1.72
C ILE A 42 -13.66 8.96 -1.68
N THR A 43 -13.78 7.83 -2.36
CA THR A 43 -12.72 6.85 -2.50
C THR A 43 -12.12 6.92 -3.90
N LEU A 44 -10.80 6.94 -3.99
CA LEU A 44 -10.04 7.00 -5.23
C LEU A 44 -9.06 5.83 -5.26
N ALA A 45 -9.25 4.91 -6.18
CA ALA A 45 -8.36 3.78 -6.42
C ALA A 45 -7.63 3.98 -7.75
N SER A 46 -6.31 3.76 -7.75
CA SER A 46 -5.52 3.67 -8.96
C SER A 46 -5.38 2.20 -9.35
N ASP A 47 -5.54 1.89 -10.62
CA ASP A 47 -5.17 0.57 -11.15
C ASP A 47 -3.65 0.39 -11.19
N TYR A 48 -2.89 1.42 -10.86
CA TYR A 48 -1.45 1.56 -11.08
C TYR A 48 -1.06 1.35 -12.55
N ARG A 49 0.15 1.80 -12.89
CA ARG A 49 0.74 1.50 -14.21
C ARG A 49 0.84 0.00 -14.42
N SER A 50 0.54 -0.45 -15.60
CA SER A 50 0.61 -1.84 -16.05
C SER A 50 -0.49 -2.78 -15.53
N TRP A 51 -1.45 -2.30 -14.73
CA TRP A 51 -2.65 -3.05 -14.33
C TRP A 51 -3.91 -2.48 -14.98
N GLY A 52 -4.93 -3.32 -15.15
CA GLY A 52 -6.19 -2.93 -15.75
C GLY A 52 -6.00 -2.33 -17.15
N ASP A 53 -6.62 -1.18 -17.36
CA ASP A 53 -6.53 -0.43 -18.62
C ASP A 53 -5.38 0.60 -18.62
N SER A 54 -4.51 0.60 -17.58
CA SER A 54 -3.37 1.52 -17.52
C SER A 54 -2.27 1.14 -18.49
N ASP A 55 -1.58 2.16 -19.02
CA ASP A 55 -0.41 1.95 -19.87
C ASP A 55 0.70 1.20 -19.12
N ILE A 56 1.49 0.40 -19.88
CA ILE A 56 2.67 -0.27 -19.34
C ILE A 56 3.70 0.79 -18.95
N GLY A 57 4.16 0.73 -17.71
CA GLY A 57 5.13 1.65 -17.17
C GLY A 57 6.17 0.97 -16.27
N TYR A 58 7.28 1.66 -16.05
CA TYR A 58 8.33 1.18 -15.15
C TYR A 58 7.91 1.27 -13.69
N SER A 59 8.21 0.23 -12.94
CA SER A 59 8.12 0.24 -11.50
C SER A 59 9.29 -0.54 -10.92
N PHE A 60 10.12 0.13 -10.12
CA PHE A 60 11.24 -0.46 -9.40
C PHE A 60 10.96 -0.36 -7.91
N PHE A 61 10.89 -1.49 -7.20
CA PHE A 61 10.59 -1.51 -5.76
C PHE A 61 9.36 -0.65 -5.43
N TYR A 62 8.30 -0.81 -6.22
CA TYR A 62 7.02 -0.05 -6.13
C TYR A 62 7.13 1.45 -6.43
N SER A 63 8.31 1.99 -6.79
CA SER A 63 8.47 3.43 -7.02
C SER A 63 7.52 3.98 -8.09
N GLY A 64 7.29 3.22 -9.18
CA GLY A 64 6.32 3.59 -10.21
C GLY A 64 4.90 3.71 -9.64
N LEU A 65 4.49 2.75 -8.82
CA LEU A 65 3.17 2.73 -8.17
C LEU A 65 3.01 3.91 -7.19
N VAL A 66 4.09 4.26 -6.48
CA VAL A 66 4.13 5.44 -5.60
C VAL A 66 3.91 6.72 -6.40
N ILE A 67 4.55 6.85 -7.56
CA ILE A 67 4.35 8.00 -8.46
C ILE A 67 2.89 8.08 -8.91
N ASP A 68 2.25 6.96 -9.23
CA ASP A 68 0.84 6.93 -9.62
C ASP A 68 -0.08 7.43 -8.49
N VAL A 69 0.19 7.02 -7.24
CA VAL A 69 -0.56 7.51 -6.07
C VAL A 69 -0.30 9.01 -5.83
N ILE A 70 0.93 9.50 -5.99
CA ILE A 70 1.24 10.93 -5.87
C ILE A 70 0.54 11.75 -6.97
N ASN A 71 0.47 11.21 -8.19
CA ASN A 71 -0.30 11.86 -9.27
C ASN A 71 -1.79 11.90 -8.94
N LEU A 72 -2.33 10.85 -8.35
CA LEU A 72 -3.72 10.83 -7.88
C LEU A 72 -3.95 11.86 -6.76
N LEU A 73 -3.02 11.98 -5.79
CA LEU A 73 -3.02 13.06 -4.79
C LEU A 73 -3.05 14.45 -5.43
N ASN A 74 -2.25 14.66 -6.46
CA ASN A 74 -2.19 15.92 -7.20
C ASN A 74 -3.51 16.24 -7.93
N ALA A 75 -4.28 15.22 -8.30
CA ALA A 75 -5.56 15.38 -8.97
C ALA A 75 -6.72 15.72 -8.02
N VAL A 76 -6.60 15.41 -6.72
CA VAL A 76 -7.69 15.62 -5.73
C VAL A 76 -8.27 17.03 -5.77
N PRO A 77 -7.48 18.13 -5.83
CA PRO A 77 -8.05 19.48 -5.88
C PRO A 77 -8.91 19.78 -7.12
N SER A 78 -8.79 19.00 -8.18
CA SER A 78 -9.58 19.16 -9.41
C SER A 78 -10.89 18.39 -9.40
N LEU A 79 -11.09 17.52 -8.39
CA LEU A 79 -12.29 16.69 -8.32
C LEU A 79 -13.46 17.46 -7.70
N PRO A 80 -14.62 17.48 -8.35
CA PRO A 80 -15.83 18.09 -7.78
C PRO A 80 -16.15 17.44 -6.42
N LYS A 81 -16.48 18.29 -5.44
CA LYS A 81 -16.90 17.88 -4.09
C LYS A 81 -15.83 17.20 -3.23
N ALA A 82 -14.59 17.06 -3.69
CA ALA A 82 -13.48 16.57 -2.87
C ALA A 82 -12.92 17.69 -1.98
N ASP A 83 -12.55 17.35 -0.76
CA ASP A 83 -11.82 18.23 0.15
C ASP A 83 -10.32 17.90 0.10
N PRO A 84 -9.48 18.73 -0.50
CA PRO A 84 -8.06 18.46 -0.63
C PRO A 84 -7.28 18.58 0.70
N GLU A 85 -7.90 19.15 1.74
CA GLU A 85 -7.28 19.27 3.05
C GLU A 85 -7.58 18.07 3.97
N ARG A 86 -8.53 17.20 3.57
CA ARG A 86 -8.97 16.03 4.34
C ARG A 86 -8.75 14.74 3.54
N ILE A 87 -7.48 14.32 3.46
CA ILE A 87 -7.07 13.14 2.69
C ILE A 87 -6.51 12.06 3.62
N GLY A 88 -7.11 10.87 3.59
CA GLY A 88 -6.58 9.65 4.18
C GLY A 88 -6.05 8.70 3.11
N ILE A 89 -5.33 7.68 3.53
CA ILE A 89 -4.81 6.63 2.64
C ILE A 89 -5.00 5.25 3.26
N TRP A 90 -5.39 4.30 2.46
CA TRP A 90 -5.61 2.92 2.83
C TRP A 90 -4.83 2.00 1.90
N GLY A 91 -4.19 0.96 2.41
CA GLY A 91 -3.45 0.03 1.57
C GLY A 91 -3.49 -1.40 2.09
N HIS A 92 -3.78 -2.35 1.18
CA HIS A 92 -3.77 -3.78 1.46
C HIS A 92 -2.53 -4.43 0.85
N SER A 93 -1.86 -5.30 1.60
CA SER A 93 -0.74 -6.12 1.08
C SER A 93 0.35 -5.26 0.43
N MET A 94 0.64 -5.45 -0.86
CA MET A 94 1.51 -4.60 -1.67
C MET A 94 1.11 -3.12 -1.56
N GLY A 95 -0.19 -2.81 -1.59
CA GLY A 95 -0.70 -1.45 -1.42
C GLY A 95 -0.34 -0.84 -0.06
N GLY A 96 -0.16 -1.66 0.97
CA GLY A 96 0.38 -1.22 2.27
C GLY A 96 1.84 -0.77 2.18
N GLY A 97 2.67 -1.47 1.41
CA GLY A 97 4.05 -1.06 1.11
C GLY A 97 4.12 0.21 0.28
N VAL A 98 3.27 0.33 -0.74
CA VAL A 98 3.11 1.57 -1.53
C VAL A 98 2.71 2.73 -0.61
N THR A 99 1.73 2.51 0.27
CA THR A 99 1.28 3.50 1.25
C THR A 99 2.44 3.97 2.14
N MET A 100 3.23 3.06 2.69
CA MET A 100 4.38 3.44 3.53
C MET A 100 5.40 4.28 2.77
N LYS A 101 5.69 3.96 1.51
CA LYS A 101 6.57 4.80 0.67
C LYS A 101 5.97 6.19 0.42
N VAL A 102 4.67 6.30 0.16
CA VAL A 102 3.98 7.60 0.00
C VAL A 102 4.13 8.44 1.27
N LEU A 103 3.92 7.87 2.46
CA LEU A 103 4.00 8.60 3.74
C LEU A 103 5.39 9.16 4.05
N THR A 104 6.45 8.57 3.48
CA THR A 104 7.82 9.11 3.63
C THR A 104 8.15 10.23 2.66
N ILE A 105 7.26 10.54 1.70
CA ILE A 105 7.51 11.49 0.61
C ILE A 105 6.53 12.66 0.64
N ASP A 106 5.25 12.40 0.92
CA ASP A 106 4.17 13.39 0.76
C ASP A 106 3.43 13.63 2.09
N PRO A 107 3.48 14.85 2.64
CA PRO A 107 2.88 15.15 3.95
C PRO A 107 1.37 15.50 3.89
N ARG A 108 0.73 15.48 2.71
CA ARG A 108 -0.68 15.90 2.56
C ARG A 108 -1.68 14.91 3.16
N VAL A 109 -1.28 13.67 3.34
CA VAL A 109 -2.10 12.64 3.98
C VAL A 109 -2.25 12.97 5.48
N LYS A 110 -3.45 12.78 6.04
CA LYS A 110 -3.75 13.04 7.46
C LYS A 110 -3.72 11.78 8.32
N ALA A 111 -4.03 10.64 7.76
CA ALA A 111 -4.02 9.35 8.46
C ALA A 111 -3.87 8.19 7.47
N ALA A 112 -3.30 7.08 7.91
CA ALA A 112 -3.10 5.91 7.09
C ALA A 112 -3.60 4.63 7.77
N VAL A 113 -4.24 3.76 6.98
CA VAL A 113 -4.62 2.41 7.40
C VAL A 113 -3.89 1.39 6.54
N LEU A 114 -3.19 0.47 7.19
CA LEU A 114 -2.46 -0.62 6.57
C LEU A 114 -3.15 -1.93 6.91
N TYR A 115 -3.55 -2.66 5.90
CA TYR A 115 -4.21 -3.95 6.02
C TYR A 115 -3.31 -5.05 5.50
N SER A 116 -2.88 -5.96 6.38
CA SER A 116 -1.94 -7.04 6.05
C SER A 116 -0.79 -6.56 5.14
N PRO A 117 -0.05 -5.49 5.52
CA PRO A 117 0.91 -4.85 4.62
C PRO A 117 2.11 -5.76 4.34
N VAL A 118 2.70 -5.62 3.15
CA VAL A 118 4.07 -6.11 2.93
C VAL A 118 5.05 -5.39 3.84
N SER A 119 6.23 -5.97 4.06
CA SER A 119 7.26 -5.33 4.88
C SER A 119 7.59 -3.93 4.36
N ALA A 120 7.79 -2.99 5.28
CA ALA A 120 8.37 -1.68 4.96
C ALA A 120 9.89 -1.77 4.67
N ASP A 121 10.52 -2.94 4.91
CA ASP A 121 11.90 -3.24 4.58
C ASP A 121 11.94 -4.13 3.32
N ASP A 122 12.41 -3.57 2.21
CA ASP A 122 12.47 -4.31 0.93
C ASP A 122 13.35 -5.56 1.02
N ALA A 123 14.30 -5.62 1.95
CA ALA A 123 15.12 -6.83 2.17
C ALA A 123 14.28 -8.01 2.69
N ASP A 124 13.33 -7.78 3.59
CA ASP A 124 12.41 -8.83 4.08
C ASP A 124 11.58 -9.43 2.93
N ILE A 125 11.15 -8.56 2.01
CA ILE A 125 10.34 -8.96 0.84
C ILE A 125 11.16 -9.86 -0.08
N ILE A 126 12.41 -9.47 -0.36
CA ILE A 126 13.35 -10.25 -1.19
C ILE A 126 13.70 -11.58 -0.51
N GLU A 127 13.96 -11.59 0.79
CA GLU A 127 14.24 -12.82 1.55
C GLU A 127 13.08 -13.82 1.42
N ARG A 128 11.84 -13.34 1.55
CA ARG A 128 10.67 -14.20 1.48
C ARG A 128 10.37 -14.70 0.08
N TRP A 129 10.32 -13.79 -0.89
CA TRP A 129 9.82 -14.10 -2.24
C TRP A 129 10.92 -14.28 -3.28
N GLY A 130 12.16 -13.90 -2.93
CA GLY A 130 13.34 -14.07 -3.79
C GLY A 130 13.50 -12.94 -4.80
N MET A 131 14.71 -12.80 -5.31
CA MET A 131 15.06 -11.78 -6.30
C MET A 131 14.37 -11.98 -7.66
N GLY A 132 13.89 -13.20 -7.95
CA GLY A 132 13.10 -13.47 -9.16
C GLY A 132 11.81 -12.66 -9.26
N CYS A 133 11.22 -12.30 -8.10
CA CYS A 133 10.06 -11.41 -8.03
C CYS A 133 10.39 -9.93 -8.31
N PHE A 134 11.69 -9.59 -8.36
CA PHE A 134 12.19 -8.21 -8.55
C PHE A 134 13.08 -8.10 -9.79
N GLY A 135 12.69 -8.75 -10.87
CA GLY A 135 13.32 -8.63 -12.20
C GLY A 135 14.54 -9.50 -12.43
N ASN A 136 15.01 -10.28 -11.47
CA ASN A 136 16.05 -11.27 -11.69
C ASN A 136 15.46 -12.64 -12.06
N ILE A 137 14.98 -12.75 -13.30
CA ILE A 137 14.29 -13.95 -13.81
C ILE A 137 15.17 -15.23 -13.66
N ALA A 138 16.50 -15.09 -13.68
CA ALA A 138 17.42 -16.22 -13.53
C ALA A 138 17.33 -16.92 -12.15
N GLU A 139 16.91 -16.18 -11.11
CA GLU A 139 16.71 -16.73 -9.77
C GLU A 139 15.37 -17.47 -9.60
N GLY A 140 14.50 -17.39 -10.60
CA GLY A 140 13.15 -17.96 -10.57
C GLY A 140 12.18 -17.18 -9.69
N GLU A 141 10.90 -17.34 -9.94
CA GLU A 141 9.82 -16.77 -9.16
C GLU A 141 9.34 -17.77 -8.11
N LYS A 142 9.27 -17.37 -6.85
CA LYS A 142 8.63 -18.18 -5.79
C LYS A 142 7.11 -18.07 -5.82
N ILE A 143 6.60 -17.01 -6.44
CA ILE A 143 5.17 -16.79 -6.70
C ILE A 143 5.03 -16.52 -8.20
N ILE A 144 4.21 -17.29 -8.89
CA ILE A 144 4.01 -17.16 -10.34
C ILE A 144 3.52 -15.74 -10.67
N GLY A 145 4.25 -15.06 -11.55
CA GLY A 145 3.95 -13.71 -12.01
C GLY A 145 4.29 -12.60 -11.02
N CYS A 146 5.02 -12.90 -9.92
CA CYS A 146 5.34 -11.89 -8.90
C CYS A 146 6.25 -10.76 -9.42
N ASN A 147 7.05 -11.00 -10.46
CA ASN A 147 7.86 -9.96 -11.09
C ASN A 147 7.02 -8.89 -11.82
N SER A 148 5.74 -9.13 -12.03
CA SER A 148 4.84 -8.12 -12.60
C SER A 148 4.51 -6.97 -11.64
N SER A 149 4.80 -7.11 -10.34
CA SER A 149 4.71 -6.00 -9.38
C SER A 149 5.81 -4.97 -9.62
N ASP A 150 6.93 -5.41 -10.17
CA ASP A 150 8.02 -4.56 -10.63
C ASP A 150 8.15 -4.72 -12.15
N VAL A 151 7.41 -3.90 -12.87
CA VAL A 151 7.42 -4.00 -14.33
C VAL A 151 8.74 -3.50 -14.87
N ILE A 152 9.53 -4.45 -15.34
CA ILE A 152 10.69 -4.17 -16.18
C ILE A 152 10.26 -4.45 -17.61
N PRO A 153 9.96 -3.43 -18.42
CA PRO A 153 9.61 -3.65 -19.82
C PRO A 153 10.73 -4.35 -20.57
N GLU A 154 10.36 -5.22 -21.49
CA GLU A 154 11.32 -5.96 -22.33
C GLU A 154 12.27 -5.03 -23.12
N ASN A 155 11.80 -3.82 -23.43
CA ASN A 155 12.58 -2.81 -24.15
C ASN A 155 13.43 -1.90 -23.24
N LEU A 156 13.46 -2.16 -21.92
CA LEU A 156 14.35 -1.39 -21.04
C LEU A 156 15.80 -1.64 -21.43
N PRO A 157 16.63 -0.60 -21.56
CA PRO A 157 18.07 -0.74 -21.82
C PRO A 157 18.74 -1.70 -20.81
N LEU A 158 19.58 -2.62 -21.28
CA LEU A 158 20.20 -3.67 -20.46
C LEU A 158 20.93 -3.10 -19.24
N ASN A 159 21.61 -1.96 -19.38
CA ASN A 159 22.28 -1.30 -18.26
C ASN A 159 21.33 -0.85 -17.15
N LEU A 160 20.09 -0.53 -17.45
CA LEU A 160 19.06 -0.20 -16.44
C LEU A 160 18.49 -1.45 -15.81
N GLN A 161 18.29 -2.51 -16.59
CA GLN A 161 17.89 -3.83 -16.05
C GLN A 161 18.96 -4.36 -15.09
N ASP A 162 20.24 -4.28 -15.46
CA ASP A 162 21.35 -4.72 -14.63
C ASP A 162 21.49 -3.86 -13.37
N ALA A 163 21.30 -2.54 -13.47
CA ALA A 163 21.31 -1.64 -12.32
C ALA A 163 20.20 -2.01 -11.32
N TYR A 164 19.01 -2.36 -11.81
CA TYR A 164 17.91 -2.80 -10.97
C TYR A 164 18.20 -4.13 -10.28
N ARG A 165 18.71 -5.12 -11.04
CA ARG A 165 19.13 -6.43 -10.48
C ARG A 165 20.21 -6.27 -9.43
N PHE A 166 21.18 -5.39 -9.68
CA PHE A 166 22.23 -5.07 -8.71
C PHE A 166 21.61 -4.47 -7.44
N ALA A 167 20.71 -3.50 -7.60
CA ALA A 167 20.04 -2.87 -6.46
C ALA A 167 19.29 -3.86 -5.57
N ALA A 168 18.68 -4.91 -6.15
CA ALA A 168 17.97 -5.94 -5.39
C ALA A 168 18.93 -6.81 -4.53
N SER A 169 20.22 -6.85 -4.85
CA SER A 169 21.25 -7.57 -4.09
C SER A 169 22.12 -6.67 -3.21
N ASP A 170 22.00 -5.35 -3.33
CA ASP A 170 22.83 -4.38 -2.62
C ASP A 170 22.12 -3.84 -1.37
N ALA A 171 22.58 -4.25 -0.19
CA ALA A 171 21.95 -3.89 1.08
C ALA A 171 21.88 -2.39 1.35
N ASP A 172 22.87 -1.60 0.89
CA ASP A 172 22.86 -0.16 1.09
C ASP A 172 21.85 0.54 0.17
N THR A 173 21.66 0.04 -1.05
CA THR A 173 20.62 0.52 -1.94
C THR A 173 19.24 0.19 -1.39
N LEU A 174 19.01 -1.04 -0.91
CA LEU A 174 17.74 -1.42 -0.30
C LEU A 174 17.40 -0.54 0.90
N LYS A 175 18.36 -0.26 1.79
CA LYS A 175 18.15 0.67 2.91
C LYS A 175 17.77 2.08 2.47
N ARG A 176 18.33 2.57 1.37
CA ARG A 176 18.02 3.92 0.85
C ARG A 176 16.60 4.04 0.30
N ILE A 177 16.00 2.96 -0.18
CA ILE A 177 14.68 2.97 -0.82
C ILE A 177 13.57 2.43 0.09
N ALA A 178 13.93 1.64 1.12
CA ALA A 178 12.96 1.03 2.03
C ALA A 178 12.41 2.03 3.04
N PRO A 179 11.09 2.24 3.15
CA PRO A 179 10.51 3.21 4.08
C PRO A 179 10.84 2.91 5.54
N TYR A 180 11.18 1.67 5.88
CA TYR A 180 11.59 1.26 7.22
C TYR A 180 12.76 2.10 7.78
N TYR A 181 13.67 2.56 6.93
CA TYR A 181 14.83 3.37 7.32
C TYR A 181 14.56 4.88 7.24
N HIS A 182 13.33 5.28 6.92
CA HIS A 182 12.93 6.67 6.68
C HIS A 182 11.69 7.08 7.49
N LEU A 183 11.41 6.37 8.60
CA LEU A 183 10.21 6.60 9.40
C LEU A 183 10.16 7.99 10.04
N ASP A 184 11.29 8.68 10.17
CA ASP A 184 11.34 10.07 10.66
C ASP A 184 10.47 11.01 9.80
N TYR A 185 10.32 10.73 8.50
CA TYR A 185 9.48 11.50 7.59
C TYR A 185 7.98 11.22 7.73
N VAL A 186 7.58 10.16 8.41
CA VAL A 186 6.18 9.87 8.69
C VAL A 186 5.68 10.83 9.76
N THR A 187 4.61 11.59 9.46
CA THR A 187 4.09 12.63 10.35
C THR A 187 2.64 12.41 10.79
N VAL A 188 2.04 11.31 10.36
CA VAL A 188 0.61 11.05 10.54
C VAL A 188 0.36 9.79 11.37
N PRO A 189 -0.79 9.68 12.06
CA PRO A 189 -1.17 8.47 12.74
C PRO A 189 -1.39 7.33 11.76
N ILE A 190 -1.00 6.12 12.17
CA ILE A 190 -1.12 4.89 11.37
C ILE A 190 -1.88 3.84 12.17
N GLN A 191 -2.85 3.20 11.53
CA GLN A 191 -3.53 2.02 12.05
C GLN A 191 -3.13 0.80 11.21
N ILE A 192 -2.63 -0.27 11.85
CA ILE A 192 -2.17 -1.50 11.19
C ILE A 192 -3.05 -2.65 11.62
N HIS A 193 -3.58 -3.38 10.64
CA HIS A 193 -4.41 -4.57 10.84
C HIS A 193 -3.74 -5.80 10.23
N TYR A 194 -3.72 -6.93 10.95
CA TYR A 194 -3.19 -8.19 10.44
C TYR A 194 -3.90 -9.40 11.03
N GLY A 195 -3.93 -10.49 10.27
CA GLY A 195 -4.43 -11.78 10.71
C GLY A 195 -3.32 -12.66 11.28
N THR A 196 -3.58 -13.43 12.34
CA THR A 196 -2.56 -14.28 12.98
C THR A 196 -2.14 -15.46 12.12
N GLU A 197 -2.96 -15.86 11.15
CA GLU A 197 -2.71 -16.94 10.21
C GLU A 197 -2.10 -16.46 8.89
N ASP A 198 -1.91 -15.13 8.73
CA ASP A 198 -1.30 -14.58 7.52
C ASP A 198 0.17 -15.04 7.39
N GLY A 199 0.61 -15.21 6.15
CA GLY A 199 1.95 -15.70 5.87
C GLY A 199 2.14 -17.22 6.01
N LYS A 200 1.12 -18.00 6.40
CA LYS A 200 1.19 -19.46 6.40
C LYS A 200 1.39 -20.05 5.01
N PHE A 201 0.92 -19.37 3.99
CA PHE A 201 1.27 -19.70 2.61
C PHE A 201 2.15 -18.62 2.01
N ILE A 202 2.87 -18.95 0.96
CA ILE A 202 3.94 -18.08 0.42
C ILE A 202 3.45 -16.72 -0.04
N GLY A 203 2.22 -16.61 -0.55
CA GLY A 203 1.64 -15.34 -1.05
C GLY A 203 1.16 -14.39 0.04
N GLY A 204 1.08 -14.85 1.30
CA GLY A 204 0.66 -14.01 2.43
C GLY A 204 1.81 -13.23 3.06
N THR A 205 1.47 -12.20 3.84
CA THR A 205 2.41 -11.34 4.56
C THR A 205 2.57 -11.81 6.01
N PRO A 206 3.76 -12.22 6.46
CA PRO A 206 3.95 -12.69 7.83
C PRO A 206 3.53 -11.65 8.87
N PRO A 207 2.78 -12.03 9.94
CA PRO A 207 2.41 -11.12 11.03
C PRO A 207 3.60 -10.34 11.62
N GLN A 208 4.77 -10.95 11.61
CA GLN A 208 6.02 -10.34 12.11
C GLN A 208 6.39 -9.04 11.39
N TRP A 209 5.98 -8.87 10.13
CA TRP A 209 6.23 -7.64 9.39
C TRP A 209 5.43 -6.47 9.94
N SER A 210 4.15 -6.69 10.27
CA SER A 210 3.31 -5.69 10.93
C SER A 210 3.82 -5.35 12.33
N VAL A 211 4.25 -6.34 13.10
CA VAL A 211 4.84 -6.16 14.43
C VAL A 211 6.16 -5.39 14.35
N LYS A 212 7.08 -5.77 13.43
CA LYS A 212 8.36 -5.09 13.18
C LYS A 212 8.15 -3.62 12.85
N LEU A 213 7.24 -3.32 11.91
CA LEU A 213 6.93 -1.94 11.53
C LEU A 213 6.34 -1.14 12.69
N THR A 214 5.40 -1.72 13.43
CA THR A 214 4.77 -1.07 14.59
C THR A 214 5.81 -0.70 15.64
N GLN A 215 6.73 -1.61 15.96
CA GLN A 215 7.79 -1.35 16.93
C GLN A 215 8.70 -0.21 16.46
N ALA A 216 9.14 -0.25 15.20
CA ALA A 216 9.99 0.79 14.63
C ALA A 216 9.31 2.17 14.62
N LEU A 217 8.01 2.23 14.30
CA LEU A 217 7.23 3.47 14.39
C LEU A 217 7.18 4.01 15.82
N ARG A 218 6.93 3.16 16.80
CA ARG A 218 6.93 3.55 18.24
C ARG A 218 8.29 4.04 18.71
N ASP A 219 9.35 3.36 18.30
CA ASP A 219 10.73 3.71 18.66
C ASP A 219 11.15 5.09 18.10
N THR A 220 10.53 5.48 16.98
CA THR A 220 10.69 6.82 16.38
C THR A 220 9.64 7.84 16.87
N GLY A 221 8.85 7.48 17.89
CA GLY A 221 7.86 8.39 18.51
C GLY A 221 6.62 8.64 17.65
N LYS A 222 6.33 7.75 16.70
CA LYS A 222 5.15 7.90 15.82
C LYS A 222 3.91 7.30 16.47
N GLU A 223 2.76 7.91 16.21
CA GLU A 223 1.46 7.40 16.63
C GLU A 223 1.07 6.20 15.78
N VAL A 224 0.95 5.02 16.40
CA VAL A 224 0.59 3.78 15.70
C VAL A 224 -0.25 2.86 16.56
N GLU A 225 -1.35 2.40 15.99
CA GLU A 225 -2.22 1.36 16.56
C GLU A 225 -2.03 0.05 15.79
N LEU A 226 -1.82 -1.06 16.52
CA LEU A 226 -1.70 -2.40 15.93
C LEU A 226 -2.88 -3.25 16.37
N LEU A 227 -3.61 -3.80 15.40
CA LEU A 227 -4.83 -4.57 15.60
C LEU A 227 -4.70 -5.98 15.01
N GLN A 228 -4.80 -6.97 15.89
CA GLN A 228 -4.69 -8.37 15.56
C GLN A 228 -6.06 -9.00 15.40
N TYR A 229 -6.19 -9.91 14.42
CA TYR A 229 -7.39 -10.71 14.15
C TYR A 229 -7.04 -12.19 14.24
N GLU A 230 -7.50 -12.81 15.31
CA GLU A 230 -7.19 -14.21 15.62
C GLU A 230 -7.82 -15.15 14.61
N GLY A 231 -7.04 -16.07 14.05
CA GLY A 231 -7.46 -17.06 13.06
C GLY A 231 -7.64 -16.51 11.64
N GLU A 232 -7.52 -15.20 11.43
CA GLU A 232 -7.64 -14.61 10.09
C GLU A 232 -6.34 -14.72 9.29
N GLY A 233 -6.50 -14.93 7.97
CA GLY A 233 -5.39 -14.95 7.01
C GLY A 233 -5.14 -13.59 6.38
N HIS A 234 -4.66 -13.61 5.14
CA HIS A 234 -4.27 -12.41 4.39
C HIS A 234 -5.46 -11.50 4.01
N SER A 235 -6.65 -12.06 3.90
CA SER A 235 -7.88 -11.33 3.58
C SER A 235 -9.00 -11.75 4.52
N PHE A 236 -9.56 -10.81 5.26
CA PHE A 236 -10.60 -11.09 6.25
C PHE A 236 -11.96 -11.32 5.61
N VAL A 237 -12.75 -12.20 6.22
CA VAL A 237 -14.10 -12.51 5.74
C VAL A 237 -15.11 -12.46 6.90
N GLY A 238 -16.39 -12.32 6.57
CA GLY A 238 -17.46 -12.34 7.57
C GLY A 238 -17.31 -11.24 8.63
N GLN A 239 -17.53 -11.59 9.91
CA GLN A 239 -17.49 -10.64 11.03
C GLN A 239 -16.13 -9.95 11.20
N PRO A 240 -14.97 -10.63 11.15
CA PRO A 240 -13.66 -9.97 11.21
C PRO A 240 -13.46 -8.85 10.19
N TRP A 241 -13.99 -9.01 8.98
CA TRP A 241 -13.94 -7.94 7.97
C TRP A 241 -14.78 -6.72 8.38
N PHE A 242 -15.98 -6.93 8.93
CA PHE A 242 -16.83 -5.83 9.41
C PHE A 242 -16.20 -5.12 10.61
N ASP A 243 -15.60 -5.87 11.53
CA ASP A 243 -14.90 -5.32 12.69
C ASP A 243 -13.69 -4.47 12.24
N PHE A 244 -12.93 -4.97 11.29
CA PHE A 244 -11.82 -4.25 10.64
C PHE A 244 -12.30 -2.94 10.02
N MET A 245 -13.30 -2.99 9.14
CA MET A 245 -13.79 -1.80 8.45
C MET A 245 -14.46 -0.79 9.41
N THR A 246 -15.11 -1.26 10.47
CA THR A 246 -15.68 -0.38 11.50
C THR A 246 -14.58 0.36 12.27
N ARG A 247 -13.47 -0.29 12.58
CA ARG A 247 -12.31 0.33 13.23
C ARG A 247 -11.61 1.31 12.27
N THR A 248 -11.42 0.91 11.03
CA THR A 248 -10.91 1.77 9.94
C THR A 248 -11.75 3.04 9.79
N LEU A 249 -13.08 2.90 9.73
CA LEU A 249 -13.99 4.04 9.63
C LEU A 249 -13.85 5.01 10.81
N ARG A 250 -13.85 4.48 12.04
CA ARG A 250 -13.69 5.29 13.25
C ARG A 250 -12.36 6.04 13.24
N PHE A 251 -11.30 5.39 12.84
CA PHE A 251 -9.98 5.99 12.74
C PHE A 251 -9.94 7.13 11.70
N PHE A 252 -10.51 6.93 10.52
CA PHE A 252 -10.62 7.99 9.53
C PHE A 252 -11.60 9.10 9.95
N ASP A 253 -12.70 8.77 10.63
CA ASP A 253 -13.61 9.81 11.16
C ASP A 253 -12.88 10.71 12.17
N GLU A 254 -12.01 10.16 13.01
CA GLU A 254 -11.23 10.91 13.99
C GLU A 254 -10.14 11.78 13.35
N HIS A 255 -9.34 11.21 12.45
CA HIS A 255 -8.11 11.85 11.97
C HIS A 255 -8.22 12.51 10.59
N VAL A 256 -9.29 12.25 9.83
CA VAL A 256 -9.47 12.81 8.48
C VAL A 256 -10.75 13.64 8.38
N LYS A 257 -11.89 13.08 8.83
CA LYS A 257 -13.20 13.73 8.63
C LYS A 257 -13.43 14.87 9.61
N ASN A 258 -13.09 14.65 10.88
CA ASN A 258 -13.31 15.59 11.98
C ASN A 258 -12.03 16.34 12.39
N ASP A 259 -10.92 16.15 11.67
CA ASP A 259 -9.66 16.85 11.95
C ASP A 259 -9.87 18.36 11.69
N SER A 260 -9.82 19.12 12.77
CA SER A 260 -9.92 20.59 12.79
C SER A 260 -8.56 21.28 12.93
N ARG A 261 -7.46 20.54 12.75
CA ARG A 261 -6.07 21.03 12.88
C ARG A 261 -5.55 21.63 11.60
#